data_165f3088c5aecaac45f97844ad4cdc55
#
_entry.id   165f3088c5aecaac45f97844ad4cdc55
#
_cell.length_a   1.000
_cell.length_b   1.000
_cell.length_c   1.000
_cell.angle_alpha   90.00
_cell.angle_beta   90.00
_cell.angle_gamma   90.00
#
_symmetry.space_group_name_H-M   'P 1'
#
loop_
_entity.id
_entity.type
_entity.pdbx_description
1 polymer ?
#
loop_
_entity_poly.entity_id
_entity_poly.type
_entity_poly.pdbx_seq_one_letter_code
_entity_poly.pdbx_strand_id
1 'polypeptide(L)'
;MSPLESPVIDVHTHVLTEAWFSLLKQHGAPRYTVKEVPGGMRAIHLDGAPFMTPVPAMFDYDLRIRTMDEHGVDLSIVSLTCPNVFWGGAEVSLKAARIMNDDMREAHVAYPDRIRWLASLPWQYPELATAELARARSAGCSGVMVLANIDGASLTDAKFAPVWQAIDDAALPVLVHPTAPPGVGALDMVRFQLTASIGFTVDTTLALARMIYDGFFDRYTKLAIIGAHGGGYLPYVIARMDQCFNHIPAAREKIARRPTEYLERFYVDAVLFSPEALAFCVEVMGPEHVLYGSDYPHTIGDMPGCLARVNALSTVTRHKVRGFNARRIFGI
;
A
#
# COMPACT_ATOMS: atom_id res chain seq x y z
N MET A 1 13.48 19.05 -18.43
CA MET A 1 14.29 18.03 -17.72
C MET A 1 15.38 17.56 -18.67
N SER A 2 16.61 17.42 -18.17
CA SER A 2 17.68 16.77 -18.93
C SER A 2 17.25 15.33 -19.24
N PRO A 3 17.54 14.77 -20.45
CA PRO A 3 17.17 13.40 -20.81
C PRO A 3 17.74 12.31 -19.88
N LEU A 4 18.62 12.69 -18.98
CA LEU A 4 19.34 11.82 -18.05
C LEU A 4 18.77 11.84 -16.62
N GLU A 5 17.78 12.69 -16.30
CA GLU A 5 17.26 12.83 -14.95
C GLU A 5 15.89 12.17 -14.83
N SER A 6 15.76 11.20 -13.89
CA SER A 6 14.48 10.54 -13.61
C SER A 6 13.52 11.51 -12.93
N PRO A 7 12.20 11.44 -13.20
CA PRO A 7 11.22 12.08 -12.35
C PRO A 7 11.28 11.50 -10.93
N VAL A 8 10.74 12.25 -9.97
CA VAL A 8 10.48 11.77 -8.61
C VAL A 8 9.01 11.41 -8.52
N ILE A 9 8.72 10.10 -8.43
CA ILE A 9 7.36 9.57 -8.40
C ILE A 9 7.11 8.88 -7.06
N ASP A 10 6.25 9.47 -6.26
CA ASP A 10 5.84 8.95 -4.96
C ASP A 10 4.69 7.96 -5.14
N VAL A 11 4.97 6.65 -4.93
CA VAL A 11 3.98 5.59 -5.14
C VAL A 11 3.21 5.20 -3.88
N HIS A 12 3.61 5.74 -2.72
CA HIS A 12 3.00 5.42 -1.44
C HIS A 12 2.70 6.71 -0.65
N THR A 13 1.49 7.21 -0.86
CA THR A 13 1.01 8.44 -0.24
C THR A 13 -0.52 8.43 -0.15
N HIS A 14 -1.10 9.10 0.85
CA HIS A 14 -2.47 8.89 1.27
C HIS A 14 -3.33 10.15 1.24
N VAL A 15 -4.62 9.93 1.01
CA VAL A 15 -5.67 10.97 1.02
C VAL A 15 -6.92 10.47 1.73
N LEU A 16 -7.73 11.42 2.21
CA LEU A 16 -9.05 11.20 2.79
C LEU A 16 -10.01 12.29 2.32
N THR A 17 -11.32 12.03 2.40
CA THR A 17 -12.36 13.05 2.23
C THR A 17 -13.22 13.16 3.48
N GLU A 18 -13.79 14.33 3.71
CA GLU A 18 -14.78 14.52 4.80
C GLU A 18 -16.02 13.64 4.60
N ALA A 19 -16.39 13.36 3.36
CA ALA A 19 -17.53 12.50 3.05
C ALA A 19 -17.26 11.04 3.48
N TRP A 20 -16.07 10.51 3.17
CA TRP A 20 -15.64 9.18 3.63
C TRP A 20 -15.57 9.13 5.16
N PHE A 21 -14.95 10.14 5.77
CA PHE A 21 -14.78 10.20 7.22
C PHE A 21 -16.12 10.27 7.95
N SER A 22 -17.07 11.05 7.43
CA SER A 22 -18.44 11.12 7.95
C SER A 22 -19.18 9.79 7.82
N LEU A 23 -18.99 9.07 6.72
CA LEU A 23 -19.58 7.76 6.50
C LEU A 23 -19.00 6.72 7.48
N LEU A 24 -17.68 6.74 7.72
CA LEU A 24 -17.04 5.91 8.75
C LEU A 24 -17.61 6.20 10.15
N LYS A 25 -17.75 7.47 10.51
CA LYS A 25 -18.32 7.88 11.80
C LYS A 25 -19.74 7.35 11.99
N GLN A 26 -20.55 7.28 10.93
CA GLN A 26 -21.93 6.81 10.97
C GLN A 26 -22.06 5.27 10.99
N HIS A 27 -21.20 4.56 10.28
CA HIS A 27 -21.37 3.14 9.98
C HIS A 27 -20.18 2.24 10.39
N GLY A 28 -19.11 2.79 10.93
CA GLY A 28 -17.91 2.04 11.33
C GLY A 28 -18.06 1.23 12.62
N ALA A 29 -18.98 1.67 13.52
CA ALA A 29 -19.21 0.99 14.79
C ALA A 29 -19.79 -0.42 14.61
N PRO A 30 -19.51 -1.35 15.55
CA PRO A 30 -18.75 -1.15 16.79
C PRO A 30 -17.22 -1.14 16.59
N ARG A 31 -16.72 -1.66 15.48
CA ARG A 31 -15.30 -1.89 15.25
C ARG A 31 -14.49 -0.60 15.10
N TYR A 32 -14.97 0.32 14.26
CA TYR A 32 -14.33 1.62 14.05
C TYR A 32 -15.18 2.73 14.65
N THR A 33 -14.59 3.50 15.55
CA THR A 33 -15.24 4.65 16.18
C THR A 33 -14.38 5.90 16.02
N VAL A 34 -15.02 7.06 15.98
CA VAL A 34 -14.31 8.35 15.91
C VAL A 34 -14.43 9.06 17.25
N LYS A 35 -13.30 9.48 17.82
CA LYS A 35 -13.23 10.26 19.06
C LYS A 35 -12.46 11.54 18.84
N GLU A 36 -12.86 12.59 19.56
CA GLU A 36 -12.05 13.80 19.65
C GLU A 36 -10.85 13.56 20.58
N VAL A 37 -9.70 14.06 20.18
CA VAL A 37 -8.44 13.97 20.91
C VAL A 37 -7.89 15.38 21.20
N PRO A 38 -6.95 15.55 22.15
CA PRO A 38 -6.38 16.86 22.46
C PRO A 38 -5.93 17.61 21.19
N GLY A 39 -6.22 18.92 21.15
CA GLY A 39 -5.99 19.77 19.98
C GLY A 39 -7.15 19.84 18.99
N GLY A 40 -8.32 19.26 19.33
CA GLY A 40 -9.52 19.29 18.48
C GLY A 40 -9.44 18.37 17.26
N MET A 41 -8.44 17.49 17.21
CA MET A 41 -8.31 16.50 16.15
C MET A 41 -9.26 15.31 16.38
N ARG A 42 -9.62 14.64 15.29
CA ARG A 42 -10.51 13.47 15.32
C ARG A 42 -9.67 12.21 15.08
N ALA A 43 -9.66 11.28 16.02
CA ALA A 43 -8.95 10.01 15.90
C ALA A 43 -9.92 8.87 15.58
N ILE A 44 -9.50 7.99 14.70
CA ILE A 44 -10.15 6.71 14.44
C ILE A 44 -9.61 5.71 15.46
N HIS A 45 -10.52 5.01 16.13
CA HIS A 45 -10.23 3.93 17.06
C HIS A 45 -10.67 2.60 16.44
N LEU A 46 -9.85 1.57 16.59
CA LEU A 46 -10.14 0.19 16.20
C LEU A 46 -10.34 -0.61 17.47
N ASP A 47 -11.52 -1.24 17.63
CA ASP A 47 -11.88 -2.06 18.80
C ASP A 47 -11.60 -1.33 20.13
N GLY A 48 -11.86 -0.02 20.14
CA GLY A 48 -11.67 0.86 21.30
C GLY A 48 -10.26 1.43 21.50
N ALA A 49 -9.25 0.91 20.80
CA ALA A 49 -7.87 1.39 20.87
C ALA A 49 -7.57 2.49 19.81
N PRO A 50 -6.71 3.47 20.11
CA PRO A 50 -6.26 4.44 19.11
C PRO A 50 -5.64 3.73 17.91
N PHE A 51 -6.08 4.10 16.71
CA PHE A 51 -5.63 3.46 15.46
C PHE A 51 -4.96 4.46 14.52
N MET A 52 -5.65 5.55 14.17
CA MET A 52 -5.12 6.57 13.26
C MET A 52 -5.76 7.93 13.54
N THR A 53 -4.95 8.98 13.53
CA THR A 53 -5.41 10.36 13.60
C THR A 53 -5.18 11.04 12.26
N PRO A 54 -6.25 11.31 11.47
CA PRO A 54 -6.11 12.06 10.23
C PRO A 54 -5.54 13.45 10.46
N VAL A 55 -4.65 13.86 9.58
CA VAL A 55 -4.06 15.20 9.58
C VAL A 55 -4.66 16.05 8.46
N PRO A 56 -4.69 17.40 8.58
CA PRO A 56 -5.31 18.29 7.58
C PRO A 56 -4.81 18.05 6.15
N ALA A 57 -3.54 17.74 5.97
CA ALA A 57 -2.94 17.48 4.67
C ALA A 57 -3.48 16.22 3.95
N MET A 58 -4.24 15.36 4.64
CA MET A 58 -4.95 14.25 3.98
C MET A 58 -6.16 14.72 3.17
N PHE A 59 -6.71 15.89 3.49
CA PHE A 59 -7.95 16.44 2.93
C PHE A 59 -7.71 17.59 1.95
N ASP A 60 -6.45 17.97 1.69
CA ASP A 60 -6.10 19.19 0.96
C ASP A 60 -5.07 18.88 -0.15
N TYR A 61 -5.57 18.80 -1.39
CA TYR A 61 -4.72 18.58 -2.56
C TYR A 61 -3.85 19.80 -2.91
N ASP A 62 -4.32 21.01 -2.67
CA ASP A 62 -3.51 22.22 -2.92
C ASP A 62 -2.30 22.26 -1.97
N LEU A 63 -2.50 21.89 -0.70
CA LEU A 63 -1.41 21.75 0.25
C LEU A 63 -0.44 20.65 -0.18
N ARG A 64 -0.96 19.52 -0.68
CA ARG A 64 -0.14 18.42 -1.21
C ARG A 64 0.73 18.89 -2.38
N ILE A 65 0.17 19.60 -3.35
CA ILE A 65 0.94 20.10 -4.51
C ILE A 65 2.05 21.06 -4.03
N ARG A 66 1.75 21.99 -3.11
CA ARG A 66 2.78 22.87 -2.54
C ARG A 66 3.89 22.08 -1.84
N THR A 67 3.53 21.07 -1.03
CA THR A 67 4.52 20.22 -0.35
C THR A 67 5.38 19.43 -1.34
N MET A 68 4.77 18.90 -2.41
CA MET A 68 5.51 18.25 -3.48
C MET A 68 6.49 19.20 -4.16
N ASP A 69 6.08 20.45 -4.44
CA ASP A 69 6.95 21.48 -5.05
C ASP A 69 8.13 21.83 -4.12
N GLU A 70 7.87 22.00 -2.82
CA GLU A 70 8.89 22.28 -1.81
C GLU A 70 9.96 21.18 -1.71
N HIS A 71 9.58 19.92 -1.96
CA HIS A 71 10.48 18.78 -1.82
C HIS A 71 10.92 18.15 -3.13
N GLY A 72 10.50 18.72 -4.28
CA GLY A 72 10.91 18.25 -5.59
C GLY A 72 10.32 16.90 -5.99
N VAL A 73 9.07 16.63 -5.58
CA VAL A 73 8.30 15.46 -6.02
C VAL A 73 7.48 15.84 -7.25
N ASP A 74 7.72 15.18 -8.36
CA ASP A 74 7.07 15.52 -9.63
C ASP A 74 5.64 14.97 -9.71
N LEU A 75 5.41 13.74 -9.21
CA LEU A 75 4.13 13.05 -9.31
C LEU A 75 3.87 12.22 -8.06
N SER A 76 2.64 12.25 -7.54
CA SER A 76 2.13 11.38 -6.47
C SER A 76 1.08 10.42 -6.99
N ILE A 77 1.19 9.15 -6.62
CA ILE A 77 0.16 8.13 -6.86
C ILE A 77 -0.61 7.96 -5.56
N VAL A 78 -1.70 8.70 -5.42
CA VAL A 78 -2.46 8.76 -4.16
C VAL A 78 -3.34 7.54 -3.94
N SER A 79 -3.54 7.19 -2.68
CA SER A 79 -4.42 6.09 -2.26
C SER A 79 -5.17 6.42 -0.98
N LEU A 80 -6.29 5.76 -0.75
CA LEU A 80 -6.96 5.77 0.54
C LEU A 80 -6.11 4.99 1.55
N THR A 81 -5.95 5.52 2.77
CA THR A 81 -5.26 4.83 3.86
C THR A 81 -6.14 3.77 4.56
N CYS A 82 -5.60 3.10 5.58
CA CYS A 82 -6.39 2.26 6.50
C CYS A 82 -7.36 3.13 7.35
N PRO A 83 -8.56 2.60 7.72
CA PRO A 83 -9.05 1.25 7.50
C PRO A 83 -9.66 0.95 6.12
N ASN A 84 -9.39 1.73 5.12
CA ASN A 84 -9.88 1.61 3.76
C ASN A 84 -11.43 1.59 3.71
N VAL A 85 -12.05 0.59 3.07
CA VAL A 85 -13.51 0.49 2.94
C VAL A 85 -14.08 -0.82 3.53
N PHE A 86 -13.33 -1.48 4.43
CA PHE A 86 -13.68 -2.81 4.93
C PHE A 86 -14.54 -2.76 6.20
N TRP A 87 -15.63 -2.00 6.14
CA TRP A 87 -16.58 -1.76 7.24
C TRP A 87 -17.97 -1.43 6.73
N GLY A 88 -18.98 -1.48 7.60
CA GLY A 88 -20.33 -0.96 7.36
C GLY A 88 -21.24 -1.80 6.47
N GLY A 89 -20.85 -3.00 6.04
CA GLY A 89 -21.64 -3.87 5.15
C GLY A 89 -21.48 -3.52 3.67
N ALA A 90 -22.13 -4.28 2.78
CA ALA A 90 -21.90 -4.25 1.33
C ALA A 90 -22.20 -2.87 0.69
N GLU A 91 -23.35 -2.31 0.99
CA GLU A 91 -23.77 -1.03 0.43
C GLU A 91 -22.86 0.12 0.89
N VAL A 92 -22.54 0.16 2.18
CA VAL A 92 -21.71 1.20 2.78
C VAL A 92 -20.26 1.08 2.29
N SER A 93 -19.72 -0.14 2.23
CA SER A 93 -18.38 -0.40 1.72
C SER A 93 -18.22 0.04 0.26
N LEU A 94 -19.19 -0.28 -0.60
CA LEU A 94 -19.21 0.17 -1.99
C LEU A 94 -19.35 1.71 -2.09
N LYS A 95 -20.21 2.31 -1.27
CA LYS A 95 -20.38 3.78 -1.22
C LYS A 95 -19.07 4.46 -0.80
N ALA A 96 -18.39 3.93 0.22
CA ALA A 96 -17.10 4.45 0.68
C ALA A 96 -16.03 4.35 -0.41
N ALA A 97 -15.98 3.22 -1.14
CA ALA A 97 -15.06 3.03 -2.26
C ALA A 97 -15.31 4.07 -3.37
N ARG A 98 -16.56 4.27 -3.76
CA ARG A 98 -16.93 5.25 -4.80
C ARG A 98 -16.62 6.68 -4.41
N ILE A 99 -16.93 7.09 -3.17
CA ILE A 99 -16.58 8.41 -2.66
C ILE A 99 -15.08 8.70 -2.82
N MET A 100 -14.23 7.77 -2.41
CA MET A 100 -12.79 7.96 -2.48
C MET A 100 -12.25 7.87 -3.90
N ASN A 101 -12.72 6.91 -4.70
CA ASN A 101 -12.28 6.76 -6.09
C ASN A 101 -12.68 7.98 -6.94
N ASP A 102 -13.87 8.53 -6.72
CA ASP A 102 -14.34 9.72 -7.44
C ASP A 102 -13.56 10.98 -7.02
N ASP A 103 -13.28 11.17 -5.74
CA ASP A 103 -12.44 12.26 -5.23
C ASP A 103 -11.01 12.21 -5.82
N MET A 104 -10.35 11.06 -5.77
CA MET A 104 -9.01 10.90 -6.33
C MET A 104 -8.99 11.08 -7.85
N ARG A 105 -10.04 10.66 -8.56
CA ARG A 105 -10.22 10.94 -9.98
C ARG A 105 -10.37 12.44 -10.24
N GLU A 106 -11.15 13.15 -9.43
CA GLU A 106 -11.32 14.61 -9.57
C GLU A 106 -10.01 15.35 -9.35
N ALA A 107 -9.22 14.92 -8.35
CA ALA A 107 -7.87 15.45 -8.14
C ALA A 107 -6.93 15.16 -9.34
N HIS A 108 -7.01 13.96 -9.93
CA HIS A 108 -6.26 13.66 -11.15
C HIS A 108 -6.67 14.57 -12.32
N VAL A 109 -7.94 14.85 -12.48
CA VAL A 109 -8.44 15.77 -13.55
C VAL A 109 -7.96 17.21 -13.30
N ALA A 110 -7.94 17.64 -12.03
CA ALA A 110 -7.47 19.00 -11.67
C ALA A 110 -5.95 19.14 -11.80
N TYR A 111 -5.19 18.07 -11.53
CA TYR A 111 -3.72 18.05 -11.55
C TYR A 111 -3.18 16.88 -12.40
N PRO A 112 -3.43 16.86 -13.73
CA PRO A 112 -3.19 15.68 -14.58
C PRO A 112 -1.72 15.26 -14.68
N ASP A 113 -0.78 16.19 -14.48
CA ASP A 113 0.66 15.92 -14.53
C ASP A 113 1.27 15.66 -13.13
N ARG A 114 0.46 15.80 -12.06
CA ARG A 114 0.94 15.74 -10.68
C ARG A 114 0.32 14.62 -9.86
N ILE A 115 -0.89 14.19 -10.19
CA ILE A 115 -1.65 13.18 -9.42
C ILE A 115 -2.01 12.01 -10.32
N ARG A 116 -1.77 10.79 -9.82
CA ARG A 116 -2.36 9.53 -10.26
C ARG A 116 -3.01 8.89 -9.03
N TRP A 117 -3.78 7.83 -9.21
CA TRP A 117 -4.50 7.24 -8.09
C TRP A 117 -4.67 5.73 -8.18
N LEU A 118 -4.75 5.11 -7.01
CA LEU A 118 -5.02 3.69 -6.84
C LEU A 118 -6.46 3.50 -6.35
N ALA A 119 -7.19 2.62 -7.02
CA ALA A 119 -8.57 2.34 -6.66
C ALA A 119 -8.66 1.59 -5.33
N SER A 120 -9.64 1.97 -4.49
CA SER A 120 -10.11 1.21 -3.35
C SER A 120 -11.31 0.38 -3.75
N LEU A 121 -11.35 -0.89 -3.34
CA LEU A 121 -12.38 -1.85 -3.74
C LEU A 121 -13.03 -2.50 -2.50
N PRO A 122 -14.34 -2.79 -2.52
CA PRO A 122 -15.03 -3.49 -1.43
C PRO A 122 -14.76 -5.01 -1.48
N TRP A 123 -13.53 -5.43 -1.19
CA TRP A 123 -13.03 -6.80 -1.36
C TRP A 123 -13.86 -7.88 -0.66
N GLN A 124 -14.49 -7.55 0.49
CA GLN A 124 -15.37 -8.51 1.19
C GLN A 124 -16.54 -8.98 0.33
N TYR A 125 -16.85 -8.22 -0.74
CA TYR A 125 -17.95 -8.44 -1.67
C TYR A 125 -17.40 -8.53 -3.11
N PRO A 126 -16.86 -9.66 -3.55
CA PRO A 126 -16.10 -9.79 -4.79
C PRO A 126 -16.83 -9.32 -6.06
N GLU A 127 -18.13 -9.53 -6.15
CA GLU A 127 -18.94 -9.04 -7.28
C GLU A 127 -18.99 -7.51 -7.33
N LEU A 128 -19.16 -6.87 -6.17
CA LEU A 128 -19.12 -5.41 -6.07
C LEU A 128 -17.72 -4.87 -6.32
N ALA A 129 -16.69 -5.58 -5.85
CA ALA A 129 -15.29 -5.21 -6.05
C ALA A 129 -14.89 -5.27 -7.52
N THR A 130 -15.27 -6.32 -8.26
CA THR A 130 -15.00 -6.44 -9.69
C THR A 130 -15.75 -5.40 -10.52
N ALA A 131 -17.02 -5.11 -10.17
CA ALA A 131 -17.79 -4.07 -10.82
C ALA A 131 -17.17 -2.67 -10.58
N GLU A 132 -16.75 -2.37 -9.34
CA GLU A 132 -16.10 -1.11 -9.00
C GLU A 132 -14.71 -0.98 -9.64
N LEU A 133 -13.95 -2.09 -9.76
CA LEU A 133 -12.69 -2.11 -10.50
C LEU A 133 -12.90 -1.72 -11.97
N ALA A 134 -13.91 -2.31 -12.63
CA ALA A 134 -14.23 -1.96 -14.02
C ALA A 134 -14.57 -0.47 -14.16
N ARG A 135 -15.36 0.09 -13.23
CA ARG A 135 -15.70 1.53 -13.19
C ARG A 135 -14.45 2.40 -12.98
N ALA A 136 -13.60 2.05 -12.00
CA ALA A 136 -12.39 2.79 -11.68
C ALA A 136 -11.39 2.79 -12.84
N ARG A 137 -11.25 1.64 -13.53
CA ARG A 137 -10.43 1.56 -14.75
C ARG A 137 -10.92 2.49 -15.85
N SER A 138 -12.21 2.48 -16.12
CA SER A 138 -12.82 3.39 -17.11
C SER A 138 -12.66 4.86 -16.72
N ALA A 139 -12.50 5.14 -15.42
CA ALA A 139 -12.24 6.48 -14.87
C ALA A 139 -10.74 6.83 -14.78
N GLY A 140 -9.83 5.94 -15.21
CA GLY A 140 -8.39 6.22 -15.34
C GLY A 140 -7.57 5.90 -14.08
N CYS A 141 -7.99 4.95 -13.22
CA CYS A 141 -7.11 4.52 -12.12
C CYS A 141 -5.83 3.88 -12.67
N SER A 142 -4.72 4.13 -11.99
CA SER A 142 -3.39 3.62 -12.37
C SER A 142 -3.07 2.27 -11.74
N GLY A 143 -3.85 1.81 -10.78
CA GLY A 143 -3.65 0.56 -10.05
C GLY A 143 -4.69 0.40 -8.95
N VAL A 144 -4.43 -0.53 -8.03
CA VAL A 144 -5.29 -0.84 -6.89
C VAL A 144 -4.50 -0.75 -5.60
N MET A 145 -5.12 -0.27 -4.53
CA MET A 145 -4.60 -0.39 -3.17
C MET A 145 -5.45 -1.38 -2.39
N VAL A 146 -4.80 -2.31 -1.69
CA VAL A 146 -5.44 -3.28 -0.80
C VAL A 146 -4.71 -3.35 0.54
N LEU A 147 -5.43 -3.59 1.62
CA LEU A 147 -4.79 -3.84 2.92
C LEU A 147 -4.23 -5.27 2.96
N ALA A 148 -3.15 -5.48 3.70
CA ALA A 148 -2.44 -6.77 3.81
C ALA A 148 -3.29 -7.91 4.41
N ASN A 149 -4.36 -7.55 5.12
CA ASN A 149 -5.47 -8.45 5.44
C ASN A 149 -6.81 -7.73 5.26
N ILE A 150 -7.84 -8.46 4.91
CA ILE A 150 -9.18 -7.95 4.72
C ILE A 150 -10.05 -8.49 5.84
N ASP A 151 -10.22 -7.68 6.89
CA ASP A 151 -10.96 -8.08 8.09
C ASP A 151 -10.42 -9.39 8.72
N GLY A 152 -9.09 -9.50 8.79
CA GLY A 152 -8.38 -10.69 9.26
C GLY A 152 -8.24 -11.82 8.24
N ALA A 153 -8.93 -11.77 7.11
CA ALA A 153 -8.77 -12.77 6.05
C ALA A 153 -7.49 -12.55 5.25
N SER A 154 -6.82 -13.64 4.88
CA SER A 154 -5.65 -13.59 3.99
C SER A 154 -6.02 -13.09 2.61
N LEU A 155 -5.14 -12.34 1.96
CA LEU A 155 -5.28 -11.94 0.55
C LEU A 155 -5.35 -13.14 -0.42
N THR A 156 -4.84 -14.29 0.00
CA THR A 156 -4.89 -15.54 -0.79
C THR A 156 -6.14 -16.38 -0.54
N ASP A 157 -7.09 -15.90 0.28
CA ASP A 157 -8.38 -16.57 0.48
C ASP A 157 -9.09 -16.74 -0.86
N ALA A 158 -9.60 -17.95 -1.13
CA ALA A 158 -10.23 -18.31 -2.39
C ALA A 158 -11.41 -17.40 -2.79
N LYS A 159 -12.09 -16.82 -1.80
CA LYS A 159 -13.19 -15.87 -2.07
C LYS A 159 -12.75 -14.62 -2.84
N PHE A 160 -11.46 -14.24 -2.75
CA PHE A 160 -10.93 -13.07 -3.46
C PHE A 160 -10.42 -13.39 -4.88
N ALA A 161 -10.42 -14.67 -5.28
CA ALA A 161 -9.92 -15.08 -6.59
C ALA A 161 -10.56 -14.33 -7.77
N PRO A 162 -11.87 -14.02 -7.80
CA PRO A 162 -12.46 -13.25 -8.89
C PRO A 162 -11.90 -11.83 -9.00
N VAL A 163 -11.60 -11.19 -7.87
CA VAL A 163 -11.03 -9.84 -7.84
C VAL A 163 -9.58 -9.87 -8.34
N TRP A 164 -8.79 -10.83 -7.85
CA TRP A 164 -7.41 -11.01 -8.32
C TRP A 164 -7.33 -11.31 -9.81
N GLN A 165 -8.23 -12.18 -10.33
CA GLN A 165 -8.29 -12.46 -11.75
C GLN A 165 -8.58 -11.21 -12.58
N ALA A 166 -9.53 -10.40 -12.15
CA ALA A 166 -9.87 -9.16 -12.85
C ALA A 166 -8.71 -8.14 -12.84
N ILE A 167 -7.93 -8.08 -11.75
CA ILE A 167 -6.74 -7.21 -11.65
C ILE A 167 -5.61 -7.75 -12.54
N ASP A 168 -5.38 -9.08 -12.52
CA ASP A 168 -4.37 -9.74 -13.37
C ASP A 168 -4.68 -9.57 -14.87
N ASP A 169 -5.93 -9.77 -15.27
CA ASP A 169 -6.39 -9.57 -16.67
C ASP A 169 -6.15 -8.13 -17.13
N ALA A 170 -6.31 -7.18 -16.21
CA ALA A 170 -6.07 -5.76 -16.44
C ALA A 170 -4.58 -5.38 -16.39
N ALA A 171 -3.70 -6.26 -15.93
CA ALA A 171 -2.28 -6.01 -15.66
C ALA A 171 -2.05 -4.74 -14.79
N LEU A 172 -2.90 -4.54 -13.77
CA LEU A 172 -2.82 -3.38 -12.88
C LEU A 172 -1.85 -3.66 -11.73
N PRO A 173 -0.96 -2.71 -11.37
CA PRO A 173 -0.14 -2.80 -10.17
C PRO A 173 -1.02 -2.69 -8.92
N VAL A 174 -0.59 -3.37 -7.85
CA VAL A 174 -1.29 -3.40 -6.57
C VAL A 174 -0.36 -3.01 -5.43
N LEU A 175 -0.68 -1.92 -4.73
CA LEU A 175 -0.04 -1.58 -3.47
C LEU A 175 -0.70 -2.38 -2.34
N VAL A 176 0.08 -3.24 -1.69
CA VAL A 176 -0.31 -3.96 -0.47
C VAL A 176 0.14 -3.15 0.74
N HIS A 177 -0.81 -2.48 1.36
CA HIS A 177 -0.59 -1.60 2.52
C HIS A 177 -1.00 -2.32 3.82
N PRO A 178 -0.26 -2.20 4.91
CA PRO A 178 -0.63 -2.85 6.16
C PRO A 178 -1.90 -2.27 6.79
N THR A 179 -2.44 -3.06 7.70
CA THR A 179 -3.39 -2.65 8.74
C THR A 179 -3.01 -3.32 10.05
N ALA A 180 -3.87 -3.28 11.06
CA ALA A 180 -3.63 -4.06 12.29
C ALA A 180 -3.56 -5.55 11.96
N PRO A 181 -2.45 -6.24 12.26
CA PRO A 181 -2.34 -7.66 11.98
C PRO A 181 -3.32 -8.47 12.85
N PRO A 182 -3.80 -9.63 12.36
CA PRO A 182 -4.54 -10.55 13.22
C PRO A 182 -3.76 -10.91 14.48
N GLY A 183 -4.41 -10.87 15.65
CA GLY A 183 -3.76 -11.18 16.92
C GLY A 183 -3.14 -9.99 17.66
N VAL A 184 -3.32 -8.76 17.17
CA VAL A 184 -2.85 -7.52 17.81
C VAL A 184 -3.13 -7.48 19.32
N GLY A 185 -4.35 -7.85 19.75
CA GLY A 185 -4.72 -7.86 21.16
C GLY A 185 -3.98 -8.94 21.97
N ALA A 186 -3.83 -10.15 21.40
CA ALA A 186 -3.14 -11.26 22.05
C ALA A 186 -1.63 -11.01 22.23
N LEU A 187 -1.05 -10.19 21.35
CA LEU A 187 0.37 -9.80 21.38
C LEU A 187 0.61 -8.47 22.12
N ASP A 188 -0.42 -7.89 22.76
CA ASP A 188 -0.37 -6.57 23.45
C ASP A 188 0.25 -5.45 22.59
N MET A 189 -0.02 -5.48 21.27
CA MET A 189 0.56 -4.51 20.34
C MET A 189 -0.05 -3.11 20.44
N VAL A 190 -1.15 -2.93 21.17
CA VAL A 190 -1.73 -1.61 21.45
C VAL A 190 -0.81 -0.80 22.36
N ARG A 191 -0.18 -1.46 23.33
CA ARG A 191 0.79 -0.83 24.21
C ARG A 191 1.98 -0.30 23.42
N PHE A 192 2.45 0.89 23.75
CA PHE A 192 3.58 1.58 23.08
C PHE A 192 3.38 1.82 21.57
N GLN A 193 2.15 1.75 21.06
CA GLN A 193 1.87 1.85 19.63
C GLN A 193 2.63 0.80 18.78
N LEU A 194 2.83 -0.41 19.32
CA LEU A 194 3.51 -1.49 18.60
C LEU A 194 2.76 -1.91 17.35
N THR A 195 1.45 -1.65 17.26
CA THR A 195 0.68 -1.88 16.02
C THR A 195 1.28 -1.11 14.85
N ALA A 196 1.62 0.17 15.03
CA ALA A 196 2.20 0.97 13.95
C ALA A 196 3.70 0.67 13.76
N SER A 197 4.48 0.58 14.86
CA SER A 197 5.94 0.46 14.77
C SER A 197 6.44 -0.94 14.37
N ILE A 198 5.69 -2.00 14.70
CA ILE A 198 6.05 -3.40 14.46
C ILE A 198 4.95 -4.12 13.67
N GLY A 199 3.70 -3.99 14.12
CA GLY A 199 2.57 -4.75 13.60
C GLY A 199 2.33 -4.55 12.11
N PHE A 200 2.43 -3.32 11.61
CA PHE A 200 2.23 -3.00 10.20
C PHE A 200 3.25 -3.74 9.30
N THR A 201 4.52 -3.73 9.67
CA THR A 201 5.54 -4.45 8.89
C THR A 201 5.40 -5.97 9.00
N VAL A 202 4.91 -6.49 10.14
CA VAL A 202 4.54 -7.91 10.29
C VAL A 202 3.38 -8.26 9.36
N ASP A 203 2.33 -7.44 9.30
CA ASP A 203 1.15 -7.68 8.46
C ASP A 203 1.52 -7.75 6.98
N THR A 204 2.28 -6.76 6.49
CA THR A 204 2.82 -6.77 5.11
C THR A 204 3.64 -8.04 4.84
N THR A 205 4.56 -8.41 5.74
CA THR A 205 5.40 -9.61 5.59
C THR A 205 4.56 -10.87 5.49
N LEU A 206 3.54 -11.03 6.35
CA LEU A 206 2.65 -12.19 6.33
C LEU A 206 1.85 -12.28 5.04
N ALA A 207 1.35 -11.15 4.53
CA ALA A 207 0.61 -11.11 3.28
C ALA A 207 1.50 -11.56 2.10
N LEU A 208 2.68 -10.97 1.95
CA LEU A 208 3.61 -11.28 0.87
C LEU A 208 4.15 -12.73 0.97
N ALA A 209 4.50 -13.20 2.17
CA ALA A 209 4.95 -14.57 2.38
C ALA A 209 3.86 -15.60 2.04
N ARG A 210 2.60 -15.32 2.41
CA ARG A 210 1.45 -16.17 2.03
C ARG A 210 1.24 -16.19 0.53
N MET A 211 1.36 -15.07 -0.17
CA MET A 211 1.29 -15.02 -1.64
C MET A 211 2.37 -15.92 -2.26
N ILE A 212 3.61 -15.92 -1.74
CA ILE A 212 4.65 -16.81 -2.23
C ILE A 212 4.24 -18.26 -2.01
N TYR A 213 4.04 -18.68 -0.74
CA TYR A 213 3.80 -20.09 -0.39
C TYR A 213 2.50 -20.67 -0.94
N ASP A 214 1.50 -19.84 -1.25
CA ASP A 214 0.24 -20.27 -1.86
C ASP A 214 0.34 -20.46 -3.38
N GLY A 215 1.50 -20.24 -4.01
CA GLY A 215 1.66 -20.31 -5.47
C GLY A 215 0.87 -19.22 -6.20
N PHE A 216 0.67 -18.07 -5.56
CA PHE A 216 -0.13 -16.97 -6.06
C PHE A 216 0.40 -16.43 -7.39
N PHE A 217 1.71 -16.26 -7.53
CA PHE A 217 2.36 -15.75 -8.73
C PHE A 217 2.45 -16.76 -9.88
N ASP A 218 2.24 -18.03 -9.59
CA ASP A 218 2.14 -19.07 -10.62
C ASP A 218 0.74 -19.07 -11.25
N ARG A 219 -0.29 -18.60 -10.51
CA ARG A 219 -1.65 -18.40 -11.00
C ARG A 219 -1.87 -17.08 -11.71
N TYR A 220 -1.37 -15.99 -11.10
CA TYR A 220 -1.57 -14.62 -11.60
C TYR A 220 -0.27 -14.09 -12.17
N THR A 221 -0.11 -14.21 -13.48
CA THR A 221 1.19 -14.02 -14.13
C THR A 221 1.50 -12.59 -14.56
N LYS A 222 0.50 -11.70 -14.56
CA LYS A 222 0.65 -10.30 -14.98
C LYS A 222 0.69 -9.32 -13.80
N LEU A 223 0.37 -9.77 -12.58
CA LEU A 223 0.36 -8.91 -11.41
C LEU A 223 1.73 -8.34 -11.09
N ALA A 224 1.76 -7.05 -10.76
CA ALA A 224 2.87 -6.36 -10.12
C ALA A 224 2.45 -5.99 -8.69
N ILE A 225 2.99 -6.67 -7.70
CA ILE A 225 2.68 -6.41 -6.28
C ILE A 225 3.75 -5.51 -5.68
N ILE A 226 3.30 -4.40 -5.05
CA ILE A 226 4.16 -3.44 -4.35
C ILE A 226 3.90 -3.60 -2.86
N GLY A 227 4.88 -4.11 -2.13
CA GLY A 227 4.81 -4.21 -0.67
C GLY A 227 5.19 -2.89 -0.01
N ALA A 228 4.31 -2.35 0.83
CA ALA A 228 4.56 -1.14 1.59
C ALA A 228 5.70 -1.31 2.61
N HIS A 229 6.34 -0.20 2.99
CA HIS A 229 7.40 -0.13 4.02
C HIS A 229 8.55 -1.11 3.76
N GLY A 230 9.12 -1.05 2.54
CA GLY A 230 10.20 -1.94 2.14
C GLY A 230 9.79 -3.41 2.04
N GLY A 231 8.48 -3.71 1.92
CA GLY A 231 7.95 -5.08 1.99
C GLY A 231 7.93 -5.67 3.40
N GLY A 232 7.97 -4.80 4.43
CA GLY A 232 8.05 -5.20 5.83
C GLY A 232 9.39 -5.89 6.15
N TYR A 233 9.33 -7.08 6.72
CA TYR A 233 10.52 -7.91 7.01
C TYR A 233 10.85 -8.91 5.89
N LEU A 234 10.11 -8.91 4.77
CA LEU A 234 10.32 -9.90 3.71
C LEU A 234 11.78 -9.96 3.24
N PRO A 235 12.47 -8.84 2.94
CA PRO A 235 13.87 -8.89 2.54
C PRO A 235 14.79 -9.56 3.56
N TYR A 236 14.50 -9.36 4.85
CA TYR A 236 15.29 -9.96 5.93
C TYR A 236 15.04 -11.46 6.10
N VAL A 237 13.81 -11.95 5.90
CA VAL A 237 13.42 -13.32 6.20
C VAL A 237 13.41 -14.24 4.97
N ILE A 238 13.55 -13.72 3.76
CA ILE A 238 13.39 -14.50 2.53
C ILE A 238 14.33 -15.68 2.41
N ALA A 239 15.60 -15.53 2.83
CA ALA A 239 16.57 -16.62 2.85
C ALA A 239 16.20 -17.72 3.86
N ARG A 240 15.57 -17.34 5.00
CA ARG A 240 15.01 -18.30 5.94
C ARG A 240 13.81 -19.04 5.33
N MET A 241 13.02 -18.38 4.52
CA MET A 241 11.90 -19.01 3.81
C MET A 241 12.41 -20.07 2.82
N ASP A 242 13.55 -19.86 2.15
CA ASP A 242 14.23 -20.88 1.33
C ASP A 242 14.66 -22.08 2.15
N GLN A 243 15.20 -21.87 3.36
CA GLN A 243 15.54 -22.98 4.26
C GLN A 243 14.29 -23.78 4.66
N CYS A 244 13.18 -23.10 4.95
CA CYS A 244 11.91 -23.78 5.20
C CYS A 244 11.43 -24.58 3.98
N PHE A 245 11.50 -24.01 2.79
CA PHE A 245 11.17 -24.69 1.54
C PHE A 245 12.02 -25.96 1.33
N ASN A 246 13.31 -25.89 1.59
CA ASN A 246 14.22 -27.02 1.41
C ASN A 246 13.99 -28.18 2.40
N HIS A 247 13.57 -27.86 3.64
CA HIS A 247 13.56 -28.82 4.74
C HIS A 247 12.17 -29.16 5.31
N ILE A 248 11.14 -28.35 5.04
CA ILE A 248 9.79 -28.51 5.58
C ILE A 248 8.83 -28.82 4.43
N PRO A 249 8.27 -30.04 4.29
CA PRO A 249 7.39 -30.39 3.19
C PRO A 249 6.21 -29.42 2.99
N ALA A 250 5.56 -28.98 4.06
CA ALA A 250 4.45 -28.03 4.00
C ALA A 250 4.82 -26.68 3.36
N ALA A 251 6.09 -26.26 3.43
CA ALA A 251 6.55 -25.01 2.83
C ALA A 251 6.76 -25.10 1.30
N ARG A 252 6.64 -26.28 0.70
CA ARG A 252 6.73 -26.50 -0.75
C ARG A 252 5.53 -27.24 -1.34
N GLU A 253 4.44 -27.27 -0.61
CA GLU A 253 3.25 -28.01 -1.02
C GLU A 253 2.60 -27.42 -2.28
N LYS A 254 2.64 -26.08 -2.42
CA LYS A 254 1.98 -25.37 -3.51
C LYS A 254 2.93 -24.64 -4.46
N ILE A 255 4.24 -24.70 -4.21
CA ILE A 255 5.25 -24.00 -5.02
C ILE A 255 6.37 -24.97 -5.42
N ALA A 256 6.85 -24.84 -6.66
CA ALA A 256 7.96 -25.63 -7.19
C ALA A 256 9.30 -24.90 -7.13
N ARG A 257 9.29 -23.57 -7.02
CA ARG A 257 10.46 -22.70 -6.96
C ARG A 257 10.72 -22.25 -5.52
N ARG A 258 11.99 -21.92 -5.21
CA ARG A 258 12.32 -21.36 -3.90
C ARG A 258 11.69 -19.98 -3.72
N PRO A 259 11.31 -19.59 -2.50
CA PRO A 259 10.76 -18.26 -2.20
C PRO A 259 11.56 -17.09 -2.78
N THR A 260 12.88 -17.11 -2.74
CA THR A 260 13.74 -16.07 -3.32
C THR A 260 13.54 -15.89 -4.83
N GLU A 261 13.20 -16.94 -5.55
CA GLU A 261 12.98 -16.88 -7.01
C GLU A 261 11.68 -16.14 -7.39
N TYR A 262 10.79 -15.90 -6.42
CA TYR A 262 9.58 -15.11 -6.61
C TYR A 262 9.81 -13.61 -6.39
N LEU A 263 10.96 -13.18 -5.86
CA LEU A 263 11.24 -11.75 -5.63
C LEU A 263 11.19 -10.93 -6.91
N GLU A 264 11.45 -11.52 -8.07
CA GLU A 264 11.29 -10.90 -9.38
C GLU A 264 9.85 -10.42 -9.69
N ARG A 265 8.87 -10.93 -8.94
CA ARG A 265 7.44 -10.60 -9.08
C ARG A 265 6.98 -9.54 -8.09
N PHE A 266 7.84 -9.15 -7.16
CA PHE A 266 7.54 -8.14 -6.15
C PHE A 266 8.28 -6.85 -6.43
N TYR A 267 7.64 -5.78 -6.02
CA TYR A 267 8.22 -4.47 -5.83
C TYR A 267 8.01 -4.07 -4.38
N VAL A 268 8.83 -3.16 -3.89
CA VAL A 268 8.68 -2.59 -2.55
C VAL A 268 8.92 -1.08 -2.63
N ASP A 269 8.35 -0.34 -1.70
CA ASP A 269 8.64 1.07 -1.60
C ASP A 269 9.89 1.35 -0.74
N ALA A 270 10.34 2.59 -0.78
CA ALA A 270 11.50 3.07 -0.03
C ALA A 270 11.10 3.80 1.27
N VAL A 271 9.92 3.50 1.86
CA VAL A 271 9.52 4.02 3.17
C VAL A 271 10.29 3.29 4.25
N LEU A 272 11.58 3.60 4.32
CA LEU A 272 12.55 3.04 5.25
C LEU A 272 13.34 4.19 5.89
N PHE A 273 13.43 4.20 7.21
CA PHE A 273 13.89 5.35 7.98
C PHE A 273 15.39 5.35 8.30
N SER A 274 16.17 4.41 7.72
CA SER A 274 17.63 4.45 7.76
C SER A 274 18.26 4.14 6.39
N PRO A 275 19.44 4.74 6.09
CA PRO A 275 20.19 4.46 4.87
C PRO A 275 20.57 2.98 4.75
N GLU A 276 20.94 2.34 5.87
CA GLU A 276 21.36 0.95 5.93
C GLU A 276 20.20 0.01 5.60
N ALA A 277 19.00 0.28 6.11
CA ALA A 277 17.81 -0.50 5.80
C ALA A 277 17.45 -0.40 4.31
N LEU A 278 17.54 0.81 3.73
CA LEU A 278 17.30 1.00 2.30
C LEU A 278 18.38 0.29 1.45
N ALA A 279 19.65 0.39 1.81
CA ALA A 279 20.74 -0.27 1.10
C ALA A 279 20.57 -1.81 1.10
N PHE A 280 20.25 -2.38 2.27
CA PHE A 280 19.94 -3.81 2.40
C PHE A 280 18.73 -4.22 1.58
N CYS A 281 17.65 -3.43 1.63
CA CYS A 281 16.45 -3.69 0.84
C CYS A 281 16.76 -3.70 -0.67
N VAL A 282 17.52 -2.72 -1.17
CA VAL A 282 17.96 -2.65 -2.57
C VAL A 282 18.85 -3.82 -2.95
N GLU A 283 19.75 -4.25 -2.05
CA GLU A 283 20.63 -5.41 -2.28
C GLU A 283 19.83 -6.70 -2.46
N VAL A 284 18.84 -6.95 -1.58
CA VAL A 284 18.07 -8.20 -1.59
C VAL A 284 17.02 -8.20 -2.70
N MET A 285 16.29 -7.09 -2.87
CA MET A 285 15.20 -7.01 -3.85
C MET A 285 15.69 -6.76 -5.27
N GLY A 286 16.85 -6.17 -5.41
CA GLY A 286 17.38 -5.66 -6.67
C GLY A 286 16.91 -4.21 -6.96
N PRO A 287 17.77 -3.38 -7.57
CA PRO A 287 17.47 -1.96 -7.80
C PRO A 287 16.30 -1.71 -8.76
N GLU A 288 15.87 -2.72 -9.54
CA GLU A 288 14.72 -2.65 -10.46
C GLU A 288 13.38 -2.83 -9.72
N HIS A 289 13.41 -3.26 -8.47
CA HIS A 289 12.23 -3.66 -7.69
C HIS A 289 11.94 -2.73 -6.51
N VAL A 290 12.70 -1.66 -6.34
CA VAL A 290 12.47 -0.65 -5.30
C VAL A 290 11.92 0.62 -5.93
N LEU A 291 10.92 1.24 -5.28
CA LEU A 291 10.18 2.41 -5.73
C LEU A 291 10.27 3.50 -4.67
N TYR A 292 10.33 4.78 -5.06
CA TYR A 292 10.21 5.85 -4.08
C TYR A 292 8.78 5.90 -3.51
N GLY A 293 8.67 6.00 -2.19
CA GLY A 293 7.45 6.23 -1.43
C GLY A 293 7.75 7.08 -0.21
N SER A 294 6.77 7.80 0.32
CA SER A 294 6.93 8.73 1.44
C SER A 294 6.07 8.44 2.66
N ASP A 295 4.97 7.72 2.47
CA ASP A 295 3.89 7.55 3.46
C ASP A 295 3.24 8.90 3.88
N TYR A 296 3.40 9.93 3.02
CA TYR A 296 2.81 11.26 3.24
C TYR A 296 1.27 11.19 3.19
N PRO A 297 0.53 11.89 4.04
CA PRO A 297 0.98 12.78 5.09
C PRO A 297 0.83 12.20 6.50
N HIS A 298 0.98 10.87 6.66
CA HIS A 298 0.97 10.28 8.00
C HIS A 298 2.00 10.93 8.91
N THR A 299 1.72 10.97 10.22
CA THR A 299 2.61 11.61 11.22
C THR A 299 4.02 11.03 11.23
N ILE A 300 4.16 9.75 10.85
CA ILE A 300 5.46 9.07 10.71
C ILE A 300 5.99 9.07 9.28
N GLY A 301 5.20 9.56 8.30
CA GLY A 301 5.64 9.72 6.91
C GLY A 301 6.73 10.78 6.79
N ASP A 302 7.64 10.61 5.83
CA ASP A 302 8.83 11.45 5.71
C ASP A 302 9.20 11.66 4.24
N MET A 303 8.43 12.51 3.54
CA MET A 303 8.66 12.80 2.12
C MET A 303 10.10 13.27 1.84
N PRO A 304 10.63 14.32 2.52
CA PRO A 304 12.00 14.78 2.25
C PRO A 304 13.06 13.77 2.68
N GLY A 305 12.90 13.11 3.82
CA GLY A 305 13.91 12.19 4.34
C GLY A 305 13.96 10.88 3.55
N CYS A 306 12.82 10.31 3.13
CA CYS A 306 12.79 9.16 2.22
C CYS A 306 13.47 9.50 0.88
N LEU A 307 13.17 10.68 0.32
CA LEU A 307 13.81 11.12 -0.92
C LEU A 307 15.33 11.37 -0.74
N ALA A 308 15.75 11.94 0.37
CA ALA A 308 17.16 12.14 0.67
C ALA A 308 17.93 10.82 0.75
N ARG A 309 17.35 9.79 1.39
CA ARG A 309 17.94 8.43 1.45
C ARG A 309 18.04 7.79 0.06
N VAL A 310 17.02 7.91 -0.77
CA VAL A 310 17.06 7.46 -2.16
C VAL A 310 18.13 8.21 -2.96
N ASN A 311 18.24 9.53 -2.78
CA ASN A 311 19.24 10.35 -3.47
C ASN A 311 20.69 10.02 -3.06
N ALA A 312 20.91 9.41 -1.91
CA ALA A 312 22.21 8.94 -1.44
C ALA A 312 22.65 7.61 -2.08
N LEU A 313 21.77 6.88 -2.76
CA LEU A 313 22.11 5.67 -3.51
C LEU A 313 23.03 6.00 -4.71
N SER A 314 23.67 4.96 -5.27
CA SER A 314 24.45 5.13 -6.50
C SER A 314 23.62 5.78 -7.60
N THR A 315 24.27 6.52 -8.50
CA THR A 315 23.57 7.28 -9.56
C THR A 315 22.59 6.42 -10.36
N VAL A 316 23.00 5.21 -10.76
CA VAL A 316 22.16 4.29 -11.52
C VAL A 316 20.95 3.82 -10.70
N THR A 317 21.19 3.38 -9.48
CA THR A 317 20.13 2.90 -8.57
C THR A 317 19.16 4.01 -8.21
N ARG A 318 19.66 5.18 -7.87
CA ARG A 318 18.87 6.36 -7.52
C ARG A 318 17.84 6.71 -8.59
N HIS A 319 18.22 6.75 -9.86
CA HIS A 319 17.29 7.08 -10.94
C HIS A 319 16.21 6.04 -11.16
N LYS A 320 16.54 4.75 -10.96
CA LYS A 320 15.54 3.67 -11.00
C LYS A 320 14.52 3.83 -9.88
N VAL A 321 15.00 3.96 -8.63
CA VAL A 321 14.15 4.05 -7.44
C VAL A 321 13.31 5.32 -7.42
N ARG A 322 13.89 6.47 -7.80
CA ARG A 322 13.17 7.75 -7.85
C ARG A 322 11.93 7.74 -8.74
N GLY A 323 12.00 7.08 -9.92
CA GLY A 323 10.88 7.16 -10.81
C GLY A 323 10.91 6.23 -12.03
N PHE A 324 12.05 5.76 -12.54
CA PHE A 324 12.03 4.92 -13.73
C PHE A 324 11.30 3.60 -13.51
N ASN A 325 11.47 2.99 -12.34
CA ASN A 325 10.72 1.79 -11.98
C ASN A 325 9.21 2.06 -11.91
N ALA A 326 8.81 3.16 -11.27
CA ALA A 326 7.40 3.56 -11.19
C ALA A 326 6.81 3.82 -12.59
N ARG A 327 7.53 4.57 -13.45
CA ARG A 327 7.11 4.79 -14.86
C ARG A 327 6.84 3.48 -15.58
N ARG A 328 7.74 2.51 -15.44
CA ARG A 328 7.61 1.20 -16.09
C ARG A 328 6.39 0.43 -15.58
N ILE A 329 6.17 0.42 -14.26
CA ILE A 329 5.11 -0.40 -13.63
C ILE A 329 3.73 0.20 -13.87
N PHE A 330 3.62 1.53 -13.76
CA PHE A 330 2.34 2.24 -13.91
C PHE A 330 2.05 2.69 -15.34
N GLY A 331 3.00 2.54 -16.26
CA GLY A 331 2.83 2.94 -17.65
C GLY A 331 2.68 4.45 -17.87
N ILE A 332 3.39 5.29 -17.05
CA ILE A 332 3.26 6.76 -17.01
C ILE A 332 4.56 7.47 -17.38
#